data_4ab72bd82171e9abf3c0e4e3acc082b3
#
_entry.id   4ab72bd82171e9abf3c0e4e3acc082b3
#
_cell.length_a   1.000
_cell.length_b   1.000
_cell.length_c   1.000
_cell.angle_alpha   90.00
_cell.angle_beta   90.00
_cell.angle_gamma   90.00
#
_symmetry.space_group_name_H-M   'P 1'
#
loop_
_entity.id
_entity.type
_entity.pdbx_description
1 polymer ?
#
loop_
_entity_poly.entity_id
_entity_poly.type
_entity_poly.pdbx_seq_one_letter_code
_entity_poly.pdbx_strand_id
1 'polypeptide(L)'
;VNIHSAVSNSESEVIVYHQKKISQLTTIKKDVAQQRMKGSIKEKKMISKKLTTILNNSRFCNRKIDFLNIDLEGADMSALQSLDFVIYRPKIICVEITDKIFENSDIFKFLIKLNYQKKWSSITSINHIFVDELFLKQLN
;
A
#
# COMPACT_ATOMS: atom_id res chain seq x y z
N VAL A 1 -7.43 9.58 -13.39
CA VAL A 1 -8.31 8.39 -13.32
C VAL A 1 -8.46 8.00 -11.87
N ASN A 2 -9.68 7.84 -11.40
CA ASN A 2 -9.99 7.31 -10.09
C ASN A 2 -10.59 5.92 -10.26
N ILE A 3 -10.02 4.89 -9.61
CA ILE A 3 -10.50 3.51 -9.65
C ILE A 3 -10.96 3.15 -8.25
N HIS A 4 -12.26 2.97 -8.08
CA HIS A 4 -12.86 2.58 -6.80
C HIS A 4 -12.74 1.06 -6.63
N SER A 5 -11.77 0.61 -5.82
CA SER A 5 -11.54 -0.81 -5.55
C SER A 5 -10.91 -0.99 -4.17
N ALA A 6 -11.21 -2.07 -3.49
CA ALA A 6 -10.41 -2.57 -2.40
C ALA A 6 -9.14 -3.23 -2.98
N VAL A 7 -7.99 -3.03 -2.34
CA VAL A 7 -6.72 -3.62 -2.77
C VAL A 7 -6.30 -4.69 -1.78
N SER A 8 -5.92 -5.86 -2.30
CA SER A 8 -5.41 -6.98 -1.50
C SER A 8 -4.51 -7.87 -2.36
N ASN A 9 -3.74 -8.74 -1.73
CA ASN A 9 -2.94 -9.77 -2.42
C ASN A 9 -3.78 -10.95 -2.95
N SER A 10 -5.08 -10.97 -2.67
CA SER A 10 -6.04 -11.95 -3.21
C SER A 10 -7.22 -11.23 -3.86
N GLU A 11 -7.83 -11.87 -4.86
CA GLU A 11 -9.06 -11.38 -5.50
C GLU A 11 -10.23 -12.17 -4.94
N SER A 12 -10.82 -11.63 -3.89
CA SER A 12 -11.88 -12.28 -3.12
C SER A 12 -12.86 -11.26 -2.55
N GLU A 13 -14.00 -11.73 -2.06
CA GLU A 13 -14.90 -10.87 -1.29
C GLU A 13 -14.21 -10.44 0.01
N VAL A 14 -14.19 -9.15 0.28
CA VAL A 14 -13.70 -8.55 1.52
C VAL A 14 -14.77 -7.65 2.12
N ILE A 15 -14.72 -7.48 3.44
CA ILE A 15 -15.54 -6.51 4.14
C ILE A 15 -14.73 -5.24 4.32
N VAL A 16 -15.26 -4.13 3.83
CA VAL A 16 -14.69 -2.79 4.02
C VAL A 16 -15.40 -2.13 5.19
N TYR A 17 -14.64 -1.76 6.20
CA TYR A 17 -15.11 -1.05 7.40
C TYR A 17 -14.97 0.45 7.21
N HIS A 18 -16.05 1.20 7.48
CA HIS A 18 -16.05 2.65 7.33
C HIS A 18 -17.08 3.30 8.28
N GLN A 19 -16.95 4.59 8.56
CA GLN A 19 -17.90 5.34 9.40
C GLN A 19 -18.79 6.28 8.59
N LYS A 20 -18.21 7.00 7.62
CA LYS A 20 -18.88 8.01 6.78
C LYS A 20 -18.78 7.62 5.31
N LYS A 21 -19.48 8.37 4.44
CA LYS A 21 -19.39 8.19 2.98
C LYS A 21 -17.97 8.37 2.45
N ILE A 22 -17.20 9.28 3.07
CA ILE A 22 -15.76 9.47 2.85
C ILE A 22 -15.12 9.42 4.23
N SER A 23 -14.16 8.50 4.43
CA SER A 23 -13.46 8.33 5.70
C SER A 23 -11.99 8.05 5.42
N GLN A 24 -11.11 8.78 6.12
CA GLN A 24 -9.68 8.54 6.08
C GLN A 24 -9.31 7.20 6.75
N LEU A 25 -10.16 6.72 7.67
CA LEU A 25 -9.96 5.49 8.43
C LEU A 25 -10.60 4.25 7.76
N THR A 26 -10.94 4.31 6.47
CA THR A 26 -11.52 3.16 5.77
C THR A 26 -10.47 2.05 5.65
N THR A 27 -10.80 0.85 6.12
CA THR A 27 -9.89 -0.31 6.12
C THR A 27 -10.62 -1.62 5.84
N ILE A 28 -9.89 -2.64 5.40
CA ILE A 28 -10.37 -4.03 5.30
C ILE A 28 -10.00 -4.86 6.54
N LYS A 29 -9.30 -4.27 7.50
CA LYS A 29 -8.87 -4.91 8.75
C LYS A 29 -9.85 -4.61 9.87
N LYS A 30 -10.55 -5.62 10.37
CA LYS A 30 -11.57 -5.46 11.42
C LYS A 30 -10.99 -4.95 12.74
N ASP A 31 -9.85 -5.47 13.13
CA ASP A 31 -9.11 -5.07 14.33
C ASP A 31 -8.68 -3.61 14.29
N VAL A 32 -8.14 -3.15 13.15
CA VAL A 32 -7.78 -1.73 12.92
C VAL A 32 -9.02 -0.84 12.99
N ALA A 33 -10.13 -1.25 12.36
CA ALA A 33 -11.39 -0.50 12.42
C ALA A 33 -11.88 -0.35 13.88
N GLN A 34 -11.86 -1.44 14.66
CA GLN A 34 -12.27 -1.42 16.05
C GLN A 34 -11.39 -0.55 16.96
N GLN A 35 -10.08 -0.50 16.69
CA GLN A 35 -9.13 0.30 17.47
C GLN A 35 -9.20 1.79 17.13
N ARG A 36 -9.33 2.13 15.83
CA ARG A 36 -9.19 3.52 15.36
C ARG A 36 -10.51 4.25 15.16
N MET A 37 -11.61 3.54 14.86
CA MET A 37 -12.93 4.14 14.61
C MET A 37 -13.70 4.31 15.92
N LYS A 38 -14.14 5.55 16.20
CA LYS A 38 -15.00 5.86 17.35
C LYS A 38 -16.46 5.94 16.90
N GLY A 39 -17.35 5.18 17.57
CA GLY A 39 -18.78 5.14 17.29
C GLY A 39 -19.19 4.04 16.29
N SER A 40 -20.28 4.24 15.56
CA SER A 40 -20.84 3.23 14.67
C SER A 40 -19.94 2.94 13.48
N ILE A 41 -19.53 1.69 13.34
CA ILE A 41 -18.78 1.17 12.20
C ILE A 41 -19.78 0.54 11.22
N LYS A 42 -19.67 0.91 9.96
CA LYS A 42 -20.46 0.34 8.86
C LYS A 42 -19.60 -0.65 8.08
N GLU A 43 -20.24 -1.68 7.56
CA GLU A 43 -19.63 -2.73 6.77
C GLU A 43 -20.16 -2.69 5.33
N LYS A 44 -19.25 -2.85 4.36
CA LYS A 44 -19.61 -2.96 2.94
C LYS A 44 -18.83 -4.11 2.32
N LYS A 45 -19.51 -5.05 1.70
CA LYS A 45 -18.90 -6.11 0.90
C LYS A 45 -18.38 -5.55 -0.43
N MET A 46 -17.16 -5.89 -0.79
CA MET A 46 -16.53 -5.53 -2.05
C MET A 46 -15.64 -6.68 -2.53
N ILE A 47 -15.42 -6.76 -3.84
CA ILE A 47 -14.38 -7.63 -4.38
C ILE A 47 -13.05 -6.87 -4.33
N SER A 48 -12.08 -7.43 -3.64
CA SER A 48 -10.71 -6.92 -3.67
C SER A 48 -10.02 -7.29 -4.98
N LYS A 49 -9.05 -6.48 -5.38
CA LYS A 49 -8.23 -6.70 -6.58
C LYS A 49 -6.76 -6.52 -6.25
N LYS A 50 -5.90 -7.23 -6.95
CA LYS A 50 -4.46 -7.00 -6.92
C LYS A 50 -4.13 -5.68 -7.62
N LEU A 51 -3.12 -4.95 -7.16
CA LEU A 51 -2.62 -3.75 -7.86
C LEU A 51 -2.24 -4.08 -9.30
N THR A 52 -1.58 -5.21 -9.53
CA THR A 52 -1.23 -5.67 -10.89
C THR A 52 -2.47 -5.81 -11.76
N THR A 53 -3.54 -6.43 -11.29
CA THR A 53 -4.79 -6.57 -12.04
C THR A 53 -5.43 -5.21 -12.35
N ILE A 54 -5.43 -4.29 -11.38
CA ILE A 54 -5.93 -2.92 -11.56
C ILE A 54 -5.13 -2.19 -12.64
N LEU A 55 -3.81 -2.27 -12.60
CA LEU A 55 -2.93 -1.61 -13.58
C LEU A 55 -3.09 -2.22 -14.97
N ASN A 56 -3.10 -3.56 -15.08
CA ASN A 56 -3.27 -4.26 -16.36
C ASN A 56 -4.59 -3.92 -17.06
N ASN A 57 -5.66 -3.69 -16.28
CA ASN A 57 -6.98 -3.33 -16.80
C ASN A 57 -7.19 -1.82 -16.92
N SER A 58 -6.14 -1.02 -16.83
CA SER A 58 -6.19 0.43 -16.94
C SER A 58 -5.40 0.94 -18.15
N ARG A 59 -5.54 2.23 -18.47
CA ARG A 59 -4.68 2.90 -19.46
C ARG A 59 -3.19 2.95 -19.07
N PHE A 60 -2.85 2.53 -17.88
CA PHE A 60 -1.48 2.48 -17.36
C PHE A 60 -0.83 1.09 -17.48
N CYS A 61 -1.47 0.16 -18.20
CA CYS A 61 -0.90 -1.16 -18.49
C CYS A 61 0.52 -1.02 -19.06
N ASN A 62 1.47 -1.73 -18.45
CA ASN A 62 2.90 -1.73 -18.80
C ASN A 62 3.58 -0.34 -18.74
N ARG A 63 2.99 0.64 -18.05
CA ARG A 63 3.61 1.95 -17.85
C ARG A 63 4.54 1.93 -16.64
N LYS A 64 5.67 2.60 -16.74
CA LYS A 64 6.57 2.82 -15.60
C LYS A 64 5.88 3.66 -14.53
N ILE A 65 6.12 3.32 -13.27
CA ILE A 65 5.62 4.05 -12.11
C ILE A 65 6.79 4.86 -11.52
N ASP A 66 6.67 6.18 -11.52
CA ASP A 66 7.69 7.03 -10.90
C ASP A 66 7.52 7.07 -9.38
N PHE A 67 6.28 7.17 -8.90
CA PHE A 67 5.97 7.25 -7.49
C PHE A 67 4.73 6.42 -7.14
N LEU A 68 4.85 5.57 -6.13
CA LEU A 68 3.75 4.79 -5.55
C LEU A 68 3.57 5.22 -4.10
N ASN A 69 2.41 5.75 -3.76
CA ASN A 69 2.01 6.00 -2.37
C ASN A 69 1.02 4.94 -1.92
N ILE A 70 1.28 4.32 -0.78
CA ILE A 70 0.42 3.32 -0.15
C ILE A 70 0.09 3.81 1.26
N ASP A 71 -1.20 3.93 1.54
CA ASP A 71 -1.77 4.30 2.83
C ASP A 71 -3.15 3.62 2.90
N LEU A 72 -3.16 2.40 3.41
CA LEU A 72 -4.34 1.51 3.40
C LEU A 72 -4.74 1.06 4.81
N GLU A 73 -4.34 1.83 5.81
CA GLU A 73 -4.76 1.61 7.19
C GLU A 73 -4.59 0.14 7.64
N GLY A 74 -3.33 -0.35 7.53
CA GLY A 74 -2.93 -1.69 7.93
C GLY A 74 -3.03 -2.77 6.85
N ALA A 75 -3.46 -2.45 5.62
CA ALA A 75 -3.45 -3.37 4.48
C ALA A 75 -2.26 -3.14 3.53
N ASP A 76 -1.29 -2.30 3.91
CA ASP A 76 -0.17 -1.83 3.09
C ASP A 76 0.72 -2.96 2.60
N MET A 77 1.07 -3.91 3.47
CA MET A 77 1.85 -5.09 3.09
C MET A 77 1.13 -5.94 2.04
N SER A 78 -0.18 -6.13 2.21
CA SER A 78 -1.01 -6.88 1.27
C SER A 78 -1.07 -6.20 -0.11
N ALA A 79 -1.12 -4.87 -0.13
CA ALA A 79 -1.07 -4.09 -1.37
C ALA A 79 0.30 -4.23 -2.05
N LEU A 80 1.41 -4.10 -1.32
CA LEU A 80 2.75 -4.30 -1.86
C LEU A 80 2.91 -5.69 -2.47
N GLN A 81 2.49 -6.74 -1.77
CA GLN A 81 2.53 -8.12 -2.26
C GLN A 81 1.66 -8.35 -3.50
N SER A 82 0.66 -7.51 -3.74
CA SER A 82 -0.24 -7.60 -4.89
C SER A 82 0.32 -6.97 -6.17
N LEU A 83 1.45 -6.26 -6.07
CA LEU A 83 2.13 -5.64 -7.20
C LEU A 83 3.19 -6.59 -7.77
N ASP A 84 3.16 -6.78 -9.08
CA ASP A 84 4.25 -7.45 -9.81
C ASP A 84 5.41 -6.46 -10.02
N PHE A 85 6.45 -6.62 -9.21
CA PHE A 85 7.64 -5.76 -9.27
C PHE A 85 8.56 -6.04 -10.48
N VAL A 86 8.31 -7.08 -11.24
CA VAL A 86 9.01 -7.30 -12.52
C VAL A 86 8.44 -6.39 -13.60
N ILE A 87 7.12 -6.24 -13.64
CA ILE A 87 6.41 -5.42 -14.61
C ILE A 87 6.33 -3.95 -14.15
N TYR A 88 5.91 -3.74 -12.91
CA TYR A 88 5.58 -2.43 -12.34
C TYR A 88 6.53 -2.07 -11.21
N ARG A 89 7.78 -1.86 -11.51
CA ARG A 89 8.79 -1.51 -10.50
C ARG A 89 8.79 -0.01 -10.24
N PRO A 90 8.14 0.50 -9.16
CA PRO A 90 8.13 1.93 -8.86
C PRO A 90 9.55 2.43 -8.56
N LYS A 91 9.90 3.63 -9.05
CA LYS A 91 11.18 4.26 -8.69
C LYS A 91 11.23 4.66 -7.23
N ILE A 92 10.10 5.16 -6.72
CA ILE A 92 9.96 5.65 -5.35
C ILE A 92 8.67 5.07 -4.77
N ILE A 93 8.75 4.58 -3.53
CA ILE A 93 7.60 4.08 -2.76
C ILE A 93 7.52 4.87 -1.47
N CYS A 94 6.35 5.44 -1.18
CA CYS A 94 5.98 5.96 0.12
C CYS A 94 4.99 5.00 0.78
N VAL A 95 5.25 4.58 2.01
CA VAL A 95 4.41 3.61 2.71
C VAL A 95 4.39 3.89 4.21
N GLU A 96 3.25 3.60 4.86
CA GLU A 96 3.12 3.67 6.31
C GLU A 96 3.70 2.39 6.96
N ILE A 97 4.55 2.59 7.98
CA ILE A 97 5.07 1.51 8.84
C ILE A 97 4.90 1.97 10.28
N THR A 98 4.07 1.28 11.04
CA THR A 98 3.74 1.61 12.43
C THR A 98 4.43 0.72 13.45
N ASP A 99 5.31 -0.16 13.02
CA ASP A 99 6.08 -1.05 13.90
C ASP A 99 7.00 -0.24 14.82
N LYS A 100 7.03 -0.60 16.11
CA LYS A 100 7.87 0.07 17.11
C LYS A 100 9.36 0.02 16.76
N ILE A 101 9.80 -1.08 16.18
CA ILE A 101 11.16 -1.27 15.65
C ILE A 101 11.02 -1.40 14.15
N PHE A 102 11.35 -0.34 13.46
CA PHE A 102 11.18 -0.19 12.03
C PHE A 102 11.80 -1.34 11.22
N GLU A 103 13.02 -1.75 11.58
CA GLU A 103 13.76 -2.81 10.89
C GLU A 103 13.11 -4.19 11.04
N ASN A 104 12.26 -4.37 12.04
CA ASN A 104 11.52 -5.62 12.24
C ASN A 104 10.25 -5.71 11.38
N SER A 105 9.81 -4.60 10.81
CA SER A 105 8.64 -4.56 9.94
C SER A 105 8.76 -5.50 8.75
N ASP A 106 7.69 -6.23 8.46
CA ASP A 106 7.61 -7.08 7.26
C ASP A 106 7.68 -6.24 5.98
N ILE A 107 7.14 -5.03 5.98
CA ILE A 107 7.22 -4.09 4.86
C ILE A 107 8.68 -3.70 4.59
N PHE A 108 9.44 -3.34 5.65
CA PHE A 108 10.85 -3.02 5.51
C PHE A 108 11.64 -4.19 4.91
N LYS A 109 11.52 -5.38 5.51
CA LYS A 109 12.19 -6.59 5.04
C LYS A 109 11.83 -6.93 3.59
N PHE A 110 10.57 -6.78 3.23
CA PHE A 110 10.08 -7.03 1.88
C PHE A 110 10.73 -6.07 0.86
N LEU A 111 10.74 -4.77 1.14
CA LEU A 111 11.31 -3.78 0.24
C LEU A 111 12.83 -3.88 0.14
N ILE A 112 13.54 -4.14 1.23
CA ILE A 112 15.00 -4.40 1.20
C ILE A 112 15.32 -5.63 0.35
N LYS A 113 14.55 -6.72 0.48
CA LYS A 113 14.72 -7.92 -0.36
C LYS A 113 14.53 -7.64 -1.86
N LEU A 114 13.73 -6.64 -2.19
CA LEU A 114 13.52 -6.17 -3.57
C LEU A 114 14.56 -5.13 -4.02
N ASN A 115 15.62 -4.88 -3.24
CA ASN A 115 16.67 -3.90 -3.48
C ASN A 115 16.15 -2.44 -3.52
N TYR A 116 15.21 -2.11 -2.63
CA TYR A 116 14.87 -0.72 -2.32
C TYR A 116 15.67 -0.23 -1.13
N GLN A 117 16.15 1.00 -1.17
CA GLN A 117 16.84 1.66 -0.07
C GLN A 117 15.91 2.64 0.62
N LYS A 118 15.79 2.57 1.94
CA LYS A 118 15.11 3.61 2.72
C LYS A 118 15.91 4.90 2.67
N LYS A 119 15.30 5.99 2.25
CA LYS A 119 15.95 7.31 2.11
C LYS A 119 15.41 8.35 3.07
N TRP A 120 14.15 8.23 3.51
CA TRP A 120 13.56 9.24 4.37
C TRP A 120 12.47 8.65 5.26
N SER A 121 12.22 9.30 6.39
CA SER A 121 11.09 9.05 7.28
C SER A 121 10.46 10.38 7.69
N SER A 122 9.14 10.40 7.88
CA SER A 122 8.43 11.55 8.45
C SER A 122 8.88 11.84 9.88
N ILE A 123 8.61 13.06 10.36
CA ILE A 123 8.90 13.46 11.76
C ILE A 123 8.21 12.52 12.75
N THR A 124 6.99 12.05 12.43
CA THR A 124 6.25 11.08 13.23
C THR A 124 6.78 9.65 13.09
N SER A 125 7.75 9.43 12.20
CA SER A 125 8.35 8.12 11.91
C SER A 125 7.35 7.02 11.53
N ILE A 126 6.23 7.39 10.91
CA ILE A 126 5.23 6.44 10.40
C ILE A 126 5.21 6.34 8.87
N ASN A 127 5.52 7.44 8.15
CA ASN A 127 5.64 7.43 6.70
C ASN A 127 7.10 7.35 6.30
N HIS A 128 7.43 6.44 5.40
CA HIS A 128 8.79 6.16 4.96
C HIS A 128 8.90 6.15 3.45
N ILE A 129 9.98 6.73 2.93
CA ILE A 129 10.29 6.74 1.51
C ILE A 129 11.41 5.74 1.22
N PHE A 130 11.12 4.86 0.29
CA PHE A 130 12.05 3.90 -0.28
C PHE A 130 12.31 4.24 -1.74
N VAL A 131 13.56 4.11 -2.18
CA VAL A 131 13.98 4.40 -3.55
C VAL A 131 14.60 3.13 -4.15
N ASP A 132 14.22 2.81 -5.36
CA ASP A 132 14.77 1.68 -6.10
C ASP A 132 16.29 1.87 -6.34
N GLU A 133 17.07 0.87 -5.98
CA GLU A 133 18.53 0.91 -6.15
C GLU A 133 18.95 1.00 -7.63
N LEU A 134 18.18 0.37 -8.53
CA LEU A 134 18.45 0.47 -9.97
C LEU A 134 18.23 1.90 -10.47
N PHE A 135 17.22 2.58 -9.95
CA PHE A 135 16.99 3.99 -10.28
C PHE A 135 18.10 4.89 -9.71
N LEU A 136 18.56 4.66 -8.47
CA LEU A 136 19.68 5.42 -7.89
C LEU A 136 20.97 5.31 -8.72
N LYS A 137 21.26 4.13 -9.26
CA LYS A 137 22.44 3.91 -10.13
C LYS A 137 22.36 4.63 -11.48
N GLN A 138 21.17 5.06 -11.90
CA GLN A 138 20.98 5.84 -13.13
C GLN A 138 21.18 7.35 -12.92
N LEU A 139 21.20 7.81 -11.66
CA LEU A 139 21.37 9.22 -11.31
C LEU A 139 22.85 9.60 -11.07
N ASN A 140 23.72 8.61 -10.92
CA ASN A 140 25.17 8.75 -10.77
C ASN A 140 25.89 8.43 -12.07
#